data_3917250cf02d9bbfb29bf8ba4ac2c3f9
#
_entry.id   3917250cf02d9bbfb29bf8ba4ac2c3f9
#
_cell.length_a   1.000
_cell.length_b   1.000
_cell.length_c   1.000
_cell.angle_alpha   90.00
_cell.angle_beta   90.00
_cell.angle_gamma   90.00
#
_symmetry.space_group_name_H-M   'P 1'
#
loop_
_entity.id
_entity.type
_entity.pdbx_description
1 polymer ?
#
loop_
_entity_poly.entity_id
_entity_poly.type
_entity_poly.pdbx_seq_one_letter_code
_entity_poly.pdbx_strand_id
1 'polypeptide(L)'
;MEKKKLITGIVAGVIGLALVGTIAYLYVNLDSQRKENKAMQELADLDKKEMENEYQQFANQYSEMKTQITNDSIVAQLTAEQEKTERLLKELQDTKLSDAREIARLKKELATVRAVLRSYVIEIDSLNRLNQNLTAENTRIKGQYNEATRQ
;
A
#
# COMPACT_ATOMS: atom_id res chain seq x y z
N MET A 1 -24.75 33.84 62.86
CA MET A 1 -24.70 32.40 62.58
C MET A 1 -25.37 32.03 61.25
N GLU A 2 -26.53 32.58 60.98
CA GLU A 2 -27.29 32.25 59.74
C GLU A 2 -26.56 32.66 58.44
N LYS A 3 -25.97 33.83 58.42
CA LYS A 3 -25.21 34.31 57.24
C LYS A 3 -24.00 33.38 56.87
N LYS A 4 -23.32 32.83 57.87
CA LYS A 4 -22.22 31.90 57.66
C LYS A 4 -22.70 30.56 57.06
N LYS A 5 -23.82 30.06 57.57
CA LYS A 5 -24.43 28.82 57.01
C LYS A 5 -24.94 29.02 55.58
N LEU A 6 -25.49 30.17 55.27
CA LEU A 6 -25.94 30.50 53.94
C LEU A 6 -24.80 30.62 52.96
N ILE A 7 -23.69 31.26 53.32
CA ILE A 7 -22.48 31.38 52.54
C ILE A 7 -21.84 30.00 52.29
N THR A 8 -21.76 29.18 53.35
CA THR A 8 -21.24 27.80 53.22
C THR A 8 -22.10 26.96 52.29
N GLY A 9 -23.40 27.08 52.32
CA GLY A 9 -24.33 26.39 51.42
C GLY A 9 -24.15 26.82 49.95
N ILE A 10 -23.99 28.12 49.71
CA ILE A 10 -23.78 28.66 48.37
C ILE A 10 -22.41 28.18 47.80
N VAL A 11 -21.35 28.24 48.60
CA VAL A 11 -20.03 27.79 48.22
C VAL A 11 -20.02 26.28 47.90
N ALA A 12 -20.66 25.46 48.74
CA ALA A 12 -20.81 24.03 48.50
C ALA A 12 -21.59 23.74 47.21
N GLY A 13 -22.65 24.52 46.94
CA GLY A 13 -23.43 24.40 45.71
C GLY A 13 -22.62 24.72 44.46
N VAL A 14 -21.82 25.78 44.48
CA VAL A 14 -20.96 26.18 43.35
C VAL A 14 -19.87 25.13 43.09
N ILE A 15 -19.25 24.59 44.13
CA ILE A 15 -18.26 23.52 44.04
C ILE A 15 -18.92 22.26 43.43
N GLY A 16 -20.12 21.90 43.92
CA GLY A 16 -20.87 20.76 43.40
C GLY A 16 -21.16 20.88 41.89
N LEU A 17 -21.65 22.05 41.45
CA LEU A 17 -21.90 22.34 40.03
C LEU A 17 -20.63 22.31 39.19
N ALA A 18 -19.51 22.84 39.70
CA ALA A 18 -18.23 22.80 39.02
C ALA A 18 -17.73 21.36 38.84
N LEU A 19 -17.86 20.49 39.84
CA LEU A 19 -17.52 19.08 39.77
C LEU A 19 -18.37 18.32 38.75
N VAL A 20 -19.68 18.53 38.76
CA VAL A 20 -20.60 17.92 37.78
C VAL A 20 -20.26 18.37 36.34
N GLY A 21 -19.99 19.66 36.15
CA GLY A 21 -19.58 20.21 34.87
C GLY A 21 -18.25 19.62 34.36
N THR A 22 -17.28 19.44 35.28
CA THR A 22 -16.01 18.83 34.95
C THR A 22 -16.15 17.35 34.56
N ILE A 23 -16.96 16.60 35.30
CA ILE A 23 -17.25 15.19 35.01
C ILE A 23 -17.95 15.05 33.64
N ALA A 24 -18.93 15.87 33.36
CA ALA A 24 -19.65 15.88 32.10
C ALA A 24 -18.70 16.22 30.92
N TYR A 25 -17.85 17.23 31.10
CA TYR A 25 -16.84 17.59 30.09
C TYR A 25 -15.87 16.46 29.83
N LEU A 26 -15.33 15.81 30.86
CA LEU A 26 -14.43 14.66 30.72
C LEU A 26 -15.11 13.49 30.02
N TYR A 27 -16.37 13.24 30.34
CA TYR A 27 -17.13 12.14 29.72
C TYR A 27 -17.35 12.37 28.22
N VAL A 28 -17.76 13.58 27.84
CA VAL A 28 -17.93 13.96 26.42
C VAL A 28 -16.57 13.90 25.67
N ASN A 29 -15.52 14.40 26.28
CA ASN A 29 -14.19 14.37 25.69
C ASN A 29 -13.66 12.95 25.51
N LEU A 30 -13.88 12.07 26.48
CA LEU A 30 -13.51 10.65 26.41
C LEU A 30 -14.28 9.90 25.31
N ASP A 31 -15.58 10.18 25.17
CA ASP A 31 -16.42 9.58 24.13
C ASP A 31 -15.97 10.04 22.73
N SER A 32 -15.65 11.31 22.59
CA SER A 32 -15.10 11.89 21.35
C SER A 32 -13.78 11.24 20.97
N GLN A 33 -12.84 11.08 21.91
CA GLN A 33 -11.57 10.39 21.69
C GLN A 33 -11.74 8.93 21.30
N ARG A 34 -12.70 8.24 21.91
CA ARG A 34 -13.02 6.85 21.55
C ARG A 34 -13.55 6.73 20.14
N LYS A 35 -14.39 7.65 19.69
CA LYS A 35 -14.90 7.69 18.31
C LYS A 35 -13.79 7.97 17.30
N GLU A 36 -12.92 8.93 17.60
CA GLU A 36 -11.76 9.24 16.77
C GLU A 36 -10.80 8.05 16.68
N ASN A 37 -10.50 7.37 17.80
CA ASN A 37 -9.64 6.20 17.81
C ASN A 37 -10.22 5.03 17.01
N LYS A 38 -11.54 4.81 17.09
CA LYS A 38 -12.22 3.79 16.27
C LYS A 38 -12.13 4.13 14.78
N ALA A 39 -12.37 5.37 14.42
CA ALA A 39 -12.28 5.84 13.04
C ALA A 39 -10.85 5.70 12.51
N MET A 40 -9.83 6.03 13.30
CA MET A 40 -8.42 5.81 12.92
C MET A 40 -8.07 4.34 12.76
N GLN A 41 -8.58 3.46 13.63
CA GLN A 41 -8.37 2.02 13.52
C GLN A 41 -9.03 1.44 12.27
N GLU A 42 -10.24 1.87 11.94
CA GLU A 42 -10.94 1.46 10.73
C GLU A 42 -10.21 1.92 9.47
N LEU A 43 -9.71 3.16 9.45
CA LEU A 43 -8.88 3.68 8.36
C LEU A 43 -7.57 2.91 8.22
N ALA A 44 -6.89 2.62 9.33
CA ALA A 44 -5.66 1.85 9.32
C ALA A 44 -5.87 0.41 8.81
N ASP A 45 -7.00 -0.22 9.18
CA ASP A 45 -7.37 -1.54 8.69
C ASP A 45 -7.66 -1.53 7.18
N LEU A 46 -8.37 -0.52 6.70
CA LEU A 46 -8.62 -0.33 5.26
C LEU A 46 -7.33 -0.08 4.49
N ASP A 47 -6.45 0.77 4.99
CA ASP A 47 -5.15 1.03 4.39
C ASP A 47 -4.30 -0.25 4.29
N LYS A 48 -4.28 -1.04 5.35
CA LYS A 48 -3.57 -2.32 5.36
C LYS A 48 -4.13 -3.29 4.33
N LYS A 49 -5.44 -3.43 4.24
CA LYS A 49 -6.11 -4.27 3.24
C LYS A 49 -5.83 -3.81 1.82
N GLU A 50 -5.84 -2.52 1.58
CA GLU A 50 -5.51 -1.94 0.28
C GLU A 50 -4.06 -2.24 -0.11
N MET A 51 -3.12 -2.09 0.82
CA MET A 51 -1.72 -2.45 0.62
C MET A 51 -1.56 -3.95 0.33
N GLU A 52 -2.25 -4.83 1.07
CA GLU A 52 -2.25 -6.27 0.81
C GLU A 52 -2.75 -6.60 -0.59
N ASN A 53 -3.82 -5.96 -1.03
CA ASN A 53 -4.35 -6.11 -2.38
C ASN A 53 -3.35 -5.65 -3.45
N GLU A 54 -2.67 -4.53 -3.25
CA GLU A 54 -1.65 -4.04 -4.17
C GLU A 54 -0.45 -5.00 -4.25
N TYR A 55 0.05 -5.51 -3.14
CA TYR A 55 1.11 -6.52 -3.13
C TYR A 55 0.68 -7.79 -3.88
N GLN A 56 -0.54 -8.24 -3.67
CA GLN A 56 -1.06 -9.40 -4.37
C GLN A 56 -1.18 -9.17 -5.88
N GLN A 57 -1.67 -8.01 -6.28
CA GLN A 57 -1.74 -7.63 -7.69
C GLN A 57 -0.37 -7.57 -8.34
N PHE A 58 0.62 -7.02 -7.66
CA PHE A 58 1.99 -6.94 -8.17
C PHE A 58 2.63 -8.32 -8.29
N ALA A 59 2.44 -9.20 -7.31
CA ALA A 59 2.87 -10.59 -7.40
C ALA A 59 2.24 -11.31 -8.60
N ASN A 60 0.95 -11.12 -8.82
CA ASN A 60 0.23 -11.68 -9.97
C ASN A 60 0.74 -11.12 -11.29
N GLN A 61 1.04 -9.83 -11.37
CA GLN A 61 1.61 -9.20 -12.57
C GLN A 61 3.00 -9.76 -12.89
N TYR A 62 3.86 -9.97 -11.89
CA TYR A 62 5.15 -10.64 -12.12
C TYR A 62 4.98 -12.06 -12.65
N SER A 63 4.03 -12.81 -12.10
CA SER A 63 3.71 -14.16 -12.57
C SER A 63 3.24 -14.15 -14.03
N GLU A 64 2.36 -13.23 -14.39
CA GLU A 64 1.85 -13.06 -15.75
C GLU A 64 2.94 -12.65 -16.74
N MET A 65 3.79 -11.70 -16.34
CA MET A 65 4.91 -11.24 -17.16
C MET A 65 5.89 -12.38 -17.51
N LYS A 66 6.13 -13.31 -16.59
CA LYS A 66 6.98 -14.48 -16.84
C LYS A 66 6.46 -15.37 -17.96
N THR A 67 5.17 -15.41 -18.18
CA THR A 67 4.57 -16.20 -19.26
C THR A 67 4.79 -15.61 -20.65
N GLN A 68 5.09 -14.32 -20.71
CA GLN A 68 5.26 -13.57 -21.97
C GLN A 68 6.69 -13.51 -22.45
N ILE A 69 7.64 -14.05 -21.68
CA ILE A 69 9.07 -13.91 -21.92
C ILE A 69 9.72 -15.29 -22.01
N THR A 70 10.58 -15.45 -23.01
CA THR A 70 11.38 -16.66 -23.22
C THR A 70 12.83 -16.55 -22.73
N ASN A 71 13.30 -15.35 -22.37
CA ASN A 71 14.65 -15.13 -21.86
C ASN A 71 14.76 -15.60 -20.42
N ASP A 72 15.55 -16.67 -20.19
CA ASP A 72 15.72 -17.28 -18.88
C ASP A 72 16.30 -16.32 -17.82
N SER A 73 17.19 -15.41 -18.22
CA SER A 73 17.77 -14.42 -17.31
C SER A 73 16.73 -13.43 -16.79
N ILE A 74 15.85 -12.94 -17.68
CA ILE A 74 14.76 -12.03 -17.31
C ILE A 74 13.72 -12.78 -16.46
N VAL A 75 13.37 -14.01 -16.83
CA VAL A 75 12.45 -14.85 -16.03
C VAL A 75 13.00 -15.09 -14.63
N ALA A 76 14.32 -15.33 -14.48
CA ALA A 76 14.94 -15.48 -13.17
C ALA A 76 14.85 -14.19 -12.33
N GLN A 77 15.07 -13.04 -12.94
CA GLN A 77 14.93 -11.74 -12.26
C GLN A 77 13.47 -11.47 -11.84
N LEU A 78 12.51 -11.73 -12.70
CA LEU A 78 11.09 -11.59 -12.40
C LEU A 78 10.65 -12.56 -11.30
N THR A 79 11.18 -13.77 -11.29
CA THR A 79 10.90 -14.74 -10.20
C THR A 79 11.43 -14.23 -8.87
N ALA A 80 12.64 -13.68 -8.83
CA ALA A 80 13.21 -13.10 -7.61
C ALA A 80 12.38 -11.92 -7.09
N GLU A 81 11.91 -11.04 -7.97
CA GLU A 81 11.04 -9.92 -7.61
C GLU A 81 9.66 -10.38 -7.17
N GLN A 82 9.11 -11.40 -7.79
CA GLN A 82 7.84 -12.01 -7.36
C GLN A 82 7.96 -12.60 -5.95
N GLU A 83 8.99 -13.37 -5.68
CA GLU A 83 9.24 -13.96 -4.36
C GLU A 83 9.43 -12.90 -3.29
N LYS A 84 10.15 -11.82 -3.60
CA LYS A 84 10.30 -10.66 -2.70
C LYS A 84 8.96 -10.02 -2.40
N THR A 85 8.13 -9.81 -3.42
CA THR A 85 6.80 -9.21 -3.30
C THR A 85 5.88 -10.07 -2.43
N GLU A 86 5.87 -11.37 -2.65
CA GLU A 86 5.09 -12.33 -1.85
C GLU A 86 5.55 -12.38 -0.39
N ARG A 87 6.85 -12.29 -0.14
CA ARG A 87 7.42 -12.23 1.20
C ARG A 87 7.00 -10.95 1.92
N LEU A 88 7.04 -9.80 1.25
CA LEU A 88 6.59 -8.53 1.80
C LEU A 88 5.09 -8.53 2.09
N LEU A 89 4.29 -9.17 1.24
CA LEU A 89 2.86 -9.39 1.48
C LEU A 89 2.63 -10.19 2.76
N LYS A 90 3.37 -11.27 2.95
CA LYS A 90 3.27 -12.10 4.14
C LYS A 90 3.68 -11.33 5.40
N GLU A 91 4.77 -10.57 5.34
CA GLU A 91 5.17 -9.69 6.44
C GLU A 91 4.07 -8.70 6.80
N LEU A 92 3.41 -8.10 5.80
CA LEU A 92 2.30 -7.17 6.02
C LEU A 92 1.10 -7.88 6.66
N GLN A 93 0.75 -9.07 6.21
CA GLN A 93 -0.35 -9.86 6.77
C GLN A 93 -0.09 -10.22 8.25
N ASP A 94 1.16 -10.52 8.60
CA ASP A 94 1.58 -10.87 9.95
C ASP A 94 1.80 -9.63 10.86
N THR A 95 1.82 -8.43 10.30
CA THR A 95 2.04 -7.19 11.03
C THR A 95 0.76 -6.71 11.69
N LYS A 96 0.83 -6.41 12.99
CA LYS A 96 -0.29 -5.84 13.74
C LYS A 96 -0.51 -4.37 13.36
N LEU A 97 -1.77 -3.93 13.35
CA LEU A 97 -2.13 -2.53 13.11
C LEU A 97 -1.49 -1.55 14.11
N SER A 98 -1.16 -2.02 15.31
CA SER A 98 -0.47 -1.23 16.33
C SER A 98 1.01 -0.97 16.01
N ASP A 99 1.60 -1.72 15.10
CA ASP A 99 3.00 -1.52 14.67
C ASP A 99 3.08 -0.56 13.48
N ALA A 100 2.90 0.73 13.78
CA ALA A 100 2.89 1.79 12.78
C ALA A 100 4.21 1.94 12.02
N ARG A 101 5.34 1.63 12.67
CA ARG A 101 6.67 1.70 12.03
C ARG A 101 6.85 0.64 10.98
N GLU A 102 6.44 -0.59 11.28
CA GLU A 102 6.53 -1.70 10.34
C GLU A 102 5.57 -1.50 9.16
N ILE A 103 4.35 -1.03 9.40
CA ILE A 103 3.40 -0.69 8.32
C ILE A 103 3.96 0.44 7.45
N ALA A 104 4.57 1.46 8.02
CA ALA A 104 5.20 2.55 7.27
C ALA A 104 6.39 2.05 6.42
N ARG A 105 7.20 1.14 6.95
CA ARG A 105 8.29 0.48 6.21
C ARG A 105 7.74 -0.30 5.02
N LEU A 106 6.73 -1.12 5.24
CA LEU A 106 6.09 -1.92 4.18
C LEU A 106 5.41 -1.06 3.12
N LYS A 107 4.89 0.10 3.50
CA LYS A 107 4.36 1.09 2.55
C LYS A 107 5.44 1.67 1.64
N LYS A 108 6.62 1.95 2.18
CA LYS A 108 7.80 2.38 1.40
C LYS A 108 8.28 1.27 0.47
N GLU A 109 8.34 0.04 0.96
CA GLU A 109 8.69 -1.12 0.14
C GLU A 109 7.69 -1.34 -0.99
N LEU A 110 6.40 -1.12 -0.75
CA LEU A 110 5.36 -1.18 -1.79
C LEU A 110 5.61 -0.16 -2.90
N ALA A 111 6.00 1.05 -2.56
CA ALA A 111 6.36 2.07 -3.55
C ALA A 111 7.58 1.64 -4.39
N THR A 112 8.57 1.00 -3.77
CA THR A 112 9.74 0.45 -4.45
C THR A 112 9.34 -0.70 -5.38
N VAL A 113 8.52 -1.64 -4.93
CA VAL A 113 7.99 -2.74 -5.77
C VAL A 113 7.24 -2.20 -6.97
N ARG A 114 6.40 -1.18 -6.77
CA ARG A 114 5.67 -0.51 -7.87
C ARG A 114 6.61 0.10 -8.89
N ALA A 115 7.66 0.78 -8.45
CA ALA A 115 8.65 1.39 -9.34
C ALA A 115 9.45 0.34 -10.13
N VAL A 116 9.87 -0.74 -9.49
CA VAL A 116 10.57 -1.86 -10.12
C VAL A 116 9.68 -2.55 -11.14
N LEU A 117 8.43 -2.84 -10.78
CA LEU A 117 7.45 -3.46 -11.70
C LEU A 117 7.23 -2.60 -12.94
N ARG A 118 7.06 -1.29 -12.76
CA ARG A 118 6.92 -0.34 -13.88
C ARG A 118 8.14 -0.36 -14.79
N SER A 119 9.34 -0.43 -14.22
CA SER A 119 10.59 -0.53 -14.96
C SER A 119 10.63 -1.79 -15.83
N TYR A 120 10.25 -2.94 -15.30
CA TYR A 120 10.16 -4.18 -16.07
C TYR A 120 9.09 -4.14 -17.17
N VAL A 121 7.93 -3.55 -16.90
CA VAL A 121 6.88 -3.38 -17.92
C VAL A 121 7.40 -2.57 -19.11
N ILE A 122 8.12 -1.48 -18.86
CA ILE A 122 8.72 -0.64 -19.90
C ILE A 122 9.81 -1.42 -20.67
N GLU A 123 10.66 -2.14 -19.97
CA GLU A 123 11.73 -2.93 -20.57
C GLU A 123 11.16 -4.03 -21.48
N ILE A 124 10.17 -4.77 -21.02
CA ILE A 124 9.50 -5.83 -21.79
C ILE A 124 8.79 -5.26 -23.02
N ASP A 125 8.10 -4.14 -22.87
CA ASP A 125 7.45 -3.46 -24.01
C ASP A 125 8.48 -3.03 -25.05
N SER A 126 9.62 -2.48 -24.62
CA SER A 126 10.74 -2.11 -25.50
C SER A 126 11.32 -3.30 -26.22
N LEU A 127 11.53 -4.44 -25.53
CA LEU A 127 12.03 -5.67 -26.12
C LEU A 127 11.06 -6.25 -27.14
N ASN A 128 9.77 -6.23 -26.87
CA ASN A 128 8.73 -6.69 -27.80
C ASN A 128 8.69 -5.84 -29.07
N ARG A 129 8.81 -4.52 -28.93
CA ARG A 129 8.88 -3.61 -30.10
C ARG A 129 10.16 -3.87 -30.93
N LEU A 130 11.28 -4.06 -30.26
CA LEU A 130 12.53 -4.39 -30.94
C LEU A 130 12.41 -5.70 -31.71
N ASN A 131 11.85 -6.74 -31.10
CA ASN A 131 11.62 -8.03 -31.74
C ASN A 131 10.70 -7.92 -32.96
N GLN A 132 9.63 -7.15 -32.87
CA GLN A 132 8.71 -6.89 -34.00
C GLN A 132 9.44 -6.19 -35.15
N ASN A 133 10.25 -5.17 -34.84
CA ASN A 133 11.04 -4.45 -35.82
C ASN A 133 12.08 -5.34 -36.50
N LEU A 134 12.80 -6.15 -35.73
CA LEU A 134 13.77 -7.11 -36.26
C LEU A 134 13.11 -8.18 -37.13
N THR A 135 11.92 -8.66 -36.75
CA THR A 135 11.16 -9.62 -37.56
C THR A 135 10.74 -9.02 -38.89
N ALA A 136 10.23 -7.79 -38.88
CA ALA A 136 9.85 -7.06 -40.09
C ALA A 136 11.07 -6.83 -41.00
N GLU A 137 12.18 -6.41 -40.42
CA GLU A 137 13.43 -6.20 -41.14
C GLU A 137 13.95 -7.51 -41.77
N ASN A 138 13.96 -8.61 -41.01
CA ASN A 138 14.30 -9.94 -41.53
C ASN A 138 13.42 -10.37 -42.69
N THR A 139 12.14 -10.17 -42.62
CA THR A 139 11.19 -10.48 -43.68
C THR A 139 11.48 -9.66 -44.94
N ARG A 140 11.77 -8.38 -44.76
CA ARG A 140 12.17 -7.48 -45.87
C ARG A 140 13.44 -7.93 -46.54
N ILE A 141 14.48 -8.25 -45.78
CA ILE A 141 15.78 -8.70 -46.30
C ILE A 141 15.64 -10.03 -47.06
N LYS A 142 14.88 -10.97 -46.51
CA LYS A 142 14.60 -12.26 -47.20
C LYS A 142 13.86 -12.04 -48.51
N GLY A 143 12.91 -11.12 -48.55
CA GLY A 143 12.19 -10.74 -49.76
C GLY A 143 13.15 -10.21 -50.83
N GLN A 144 14.02 -9.26 -50.46
CA GLN A 144 15.03 -8.69 -51.36
C GLN A 144 16.03 -9.73 -51.88
N TYR A 145 16.50 -10.61 -51.00
CA TYR A 145 17.40 -11.70 -51.39
C TYR A 145 16.74 -12.63 -52.38
N ASN A 146 15.49 -13.03 -52.19
CA ASN A 146 14.77 -13.90 -53.08
C ASN A 146 14.48 -13.23 -54.45
N GLU A 147 14.26 -11.92 -54.49
CA GLU A 147 14.15 -11.19 -55.76
C GLU A 147 15.47 -11.13 -56.51
N ALA A 148 16.57 -10.84 -55.82
CA ALA A 148 17.89 -10.78 -56.39
C ALA A 148 18.37 -12.15 -56.94
N THR A 149 17.96 -13.26 -56.35
CA THR A 149 18.31 -14.62 -56.80
C THR A 149 17.43 -15.15 -57.89
N ARG A 150 16.31 -14.50 -58.22
CA ARG A 150 15.42 -14.85 -59.34
C ARG A 150 15.83 -14.21 -60.68
N GLN A 151 16.68 -13.20 -60.63
CA GLN A 151 17.24 -12.54 -61.81
C GLN A 151 18.51 -13.25 -62.27
#